data_154625beddd8ffc48ed63e65f1e4321e
#
_entry.id   154625beddd8ffc48ed63e65f1e4321e
#
_cell.length_a   1.000
_cell.length_b   1.000
_cell.length_c   1.000
_cell.angle_alpha   90.00
_cell.angle_beta   90.00
_cell.angle_gamma   90.00
#
_symmetry.space_group_name_H-M   'P 1'
#
loop_
_entity.id
_entity.type
_entity.pdbx_description
1 polymer ?
#
loop_
_entity_poly.entity_id
_entity_poly.type
_entity_poly.pdbx_seq_one_letter_code
_entity_poly.pdbx_strand_id
1 'polypeptide(L)'
;MNFKVAEPILDALRKRVDHGIFGYSESGESYFEALKNWQKENYGWDIEPEWLIKTPGVVPAINLAVKALTKEGDGILINRPVYYPFLEAIRKNGRKLVNSPLILKNDHYELDFDDLEAKIKAENVKLALLCSPHNPVGRVWTKEELSRYADICIRNGVKIVADEIHEDFTYPGFTHTTFATISKEAAQNAIICTAPSKTFNIAGLQTSNILIPNPEIRKAFQDALDSFGYDQPRHHLCRQDRKSTRLNSSHRT
;
A
#
# COMPACT_ATOMS: atom_id res chain seq x y z
N MET A 1 11.81 10.32 -13.83
CA MET A 1 12.66 9.34 -13.13
C MET A 1 13.85 8.96 -14.02
N ASN A 2 14.82 9.88 -14.14
CA ASN A 2 15.94 9.73 -15.09
C ASN A 2 17.30 9.70 -14.37
N PHE A 3 17.29 9.45 -13.05
CA PHE A 3 18.52 9.32 -12.26
C PHE A 3 19.01 7.87 -12.26
N LYS A 4 20.32 7.71 -12.23
CA LYS A 4 20.96 6.40 -12.05
C LYS A 4 20.61 5.85 -10.66
N VAL A 5 20.31 4.57 -10.59
CA VAL A 5 20.06 3.85 -9.33
C VAL A 5 21.37 3.75 -8.53
N ALA A 6 21.29 3.75 -7.21
CA ALA A 6 22.43 3.64 -6.32
C ALA A 6 23.24 2.36 -6.57
N GLU A 7 24.56 2.43 -6.51
CA GLU A 7 25.46 1.33 -6.86
C GLU A 7 25.21 0.04 -6.05
N PRO A 8 24.91 0.07 -4.73
CA PRO A 8 24.58 -1.17 -3.99
C PRO A 8 23.38 -1.94 -4.57
N ILE A 9 22.38 -1.24 -5.12
CA ILE A 9 21.22 -1.88 -5.76
C ILE A 9 21.63 -2.51 -7.10
N LEU A 10 22.47 -1.80 -7.87
CA LEU A 10 23.00 -2.34 -9.13
C LEU A 10 23.84 -3.60 -8.88
N ASP A 11 24.67 -3.60 -7.84
CA ASP A 11 25.48 -4.75 -7.48
C ASP A 11 24.63 -5.95 -7.05
N ALA A 12 23.55 -5.72 -6.31
CA ALA A 12 22.60 -6.77 -5.96
C ALA A 12 21.93 -7.37 -7.22
N LEU A 13 21.56 -6.54 -8.19
CA LEU A 13 21.00 -6.98 -9.46
C LEU A 13 22.02 -7.76 -10.29
N ARG A 14 23.28 -7.30 -10.38
CA ARG A 14 24.38 -8.02 -11.08
C ARG A 14 24.58 -9.41 -10.48
N LYS A 15 24.70 -9.51 -9.14
CA LYS A 15 24.80 -10.79 -8.43
C LYS A 15 23.64 -11.73 -8.75
N ARG A 16 22.42 -11.21 -8.89
CA ARG A 16 21.25 -12.01 -9.24
C ARG A 16 21.31 -12.49 -10.70
N VAL A 17 21.79 -11.66 -11.62
CA VAL A 17 22.03 -12.04 -13.01
C VAL A 17 23.08 -13.12 -13.11
N ASP A 18 24.23 -12.95 -12.42
CA ASP A 18 25.32 -13.92 -12.40
C ASP A 18 24.92 -15.26 -11.81
N HIS A 19 23.99 -15.28 -10.86
CA HIS A 19 23.42 -16.51 -10.32
C HIS A 19 22.67 -17.34 -11.37
N GLY A 20 22.05 -16.69 -12.37
CA GLY A 20 21.51 -17.32 -13.58
C GLY A 20 20.25 -18.18 -13.42
N ILE A 21 19.67 -18.33 -12.22
CA ILE A 21 18.46 -19.11 -11.97
C ILE A 21 17.29 -18.17 -11.67
N PHE A 22 16.32 -18.11 -12.58
CA PHE A 22 15.17 -17.19 -12.53
C PHE A 22 13.83 -17.95 -12.42
N GLY A 23 13.78 -18.97 -11.54
CA GLY A 23 12.54 -19.69 -11.23
C GLY A 23 11.61 -18.84 -10.35
N TYR A 24 10.48 -19.44 -9.94
CA TYR A 24 9.61 -18.82 -8.94
C TYR A 24 10.42 -18.53 -7.68
N SER A 25 10.33 -17.29 -7.21
CA SER A 25 11.10 -16.85 -6.06
C SER A 25 10.21 -16.15 -5.04
N GLU A 26 10.48 -16.43 -3.78
CA GLU A 26 9.91 -15.70 -2.65
C GLU A 26 10.94 -14.71 -2.12
N SER A 27 10.46 -13.60 -1.58
CA SER A 27 11.32 -12.76 -0.77
C SER A 27 11.55 -13.45 0.57
N GLY A 28 12.79 -13.73 0.89
CA GLY A 28 13.16 -14.33 2.16
C GLY A 28 12.92 -13.42 3.37
N GLU A 29 13.18 -13.95 4.55
CA GLU A 29 13.11 -13.24 5.83
C GLU A 29 13.88 -11.91 5.82
N SER A 30 15.04 -11.87 5.16
CA SER A 30 15.86 -10.67 5.02
C SER A 30 15.14 -9.48 4.36
N TYR A 31 14.18 -9.74 3.48
CA TYR A 31 13.38 -8.68 2.89
C TYR A 31 12.44 -8.03 3.93
N PHE A 32 11.77 -8.87 4.71
CA PHE A 32 10.89 -8.39 5.76
C PHE A 32 11.67 -7.62 6.83
N GLU A 33 12.81 -8.15 7.27
CA GLU A 33 13.65 -7.49 8.26
C GLU A 33 14.15 -6.12 7.76
N ALA A 34 14.53 -6.02 6.50
CA ALA A 34 14.92 -4.73 5.91
C ALA A 34 13.74 -3.73 5.92
N LEU A 35 12.54 -4.17 5.55
CA LEU A 35 11.34 -3.34 5.59
C LEU A 35 10.98 -2.94 7.02
N LYS A 36 11.02 -3.90 7.96
CA LYS A 36 10.74 -3.67 9.39
C LYS A 36 11.67 -2.63 9.98
N ASN A 37 12.96 -2.78 9.74
CA ASN A 37 13.95 -1.82 10.21
C ASN A 37 13.72 -0.44 9.60
N TRP A 38 13.43 -0.35 8.29
CA TRP A 38 13.11 0.91 7.63
C TRP A 38 11.92 1.62 8.26
N GLN A 39 10.80 0.90 8.45
CA GLN A 39 9.58 1.47 9.04
C GLN A 39 9.79 1.88 10.51
N LYS A 40 10.54 1.08 11.26
CA LYS A 40 10.82 1.37 12.67
C LYS A 40 11.75 2.57 12.83
N GLU A 41 12.84 2.62 12.08
CA GLU A 41 13.87 3.69 12.22
C GLU A 41 13.37 5.04 11.68
N ASN A 42 12.62 5.04 10.57
CA ASN A 42 12.20 6.28 9.93
C ASN A 42 10.83 6.78 10.42
N TYR A 43 9.92 5.87 10.81
CA TYR A 43 8.53 6.22 11.11
C TYR A 43 8.05 5.73 12.49
N GLY A 44 8.90 5.06 13.26
CA GLY A 44 8.54 4.54 14.58
C GLY A 44 7.49 3.44 14.55
N TRP A 45 7.26 2.82 13.38
CA TRP A 45 6.25 1.80 13.21
C TRP A 45 6.86 0.38 13.24
N ASP A 46 6.51 -0.39 14.26
CA ASP A 46 6.93 -1.79 14.40
C ASP A 46 5.90 -2.67 13.70
N ILE A 47 6.30 -3.32 12.62
CA ILE A 47 5.43 -4.12 11.76
C ILE A 47 5.62 -5.60 12.01
N GLU A 48 4.56 -6.39 11.78
CA GLU A 48 4.57 -7.84 11.92
C GLU A 48 4.61 -8.55 10.56
N PRO A 49 5.29 -9.71 10.45
CA PRO A 49 5.47 -10.41 9.18
C PRO A 49 4.16 -10.76 8.46
N GLU A 50 3.15 -11.16 9.22
CA GLU A 50 1.85 -11.54 8.67
C GLU A 50 1.04 -10.35 8.11
N TRP A 51 1.42 -9.10 8.40
CA TRP A 51 0.75 -7.93 7.83
C TRP A 51 1.14 -7.67 6.39
N LEU A 52 2.30 -8.18 5.97
CA LEU A 52 2.88 -7.89 4.67
C LEU A 52 2.27 -8.74 3.55
N ILE A 53 1.67 -8.09 2.57
CA ILE A 53 1.32 -8.64 1.27
C ILE A 53 2.08 -7.86 0.20
N LYS A 54 2.73 -8.56 -0.73
CA LYS A 54 3.45 -7.92 -1.83
C LYS A 54 2.58 -7.87 -3.08
N THR A 55 2.67 -6.76 -3.81
CA THR A 55 2.01 -6.60 -5.11
C THR A 55 2.98 -6.00 -6.12
N PRO A 56 2.72 -6.12 -7.45
CA PRO A 56 3.61 -5.58 -8.49
C PRO A 56 3.51 -4.05 -8.62
N GLY A 57 3.14 -3.36 -7.55
CA GLY A 57 3.00 -1.92 -7.46
C GLY A 57 1.77 -1.49 -6.67
N VAL A 58 1.75 -0.23 -6.22
CA VAL A 58 0.66 0.32 -5.39
C VAL A 58 -0.63 0.48 -6.19
N VAL A 59 -0.59 0.82 -7.48
CA VAL A 59 -1.80 0.93 -8.30
C VAL A 59 -2.56 -0.41 -8.43
N PRO A 60 -1.91 -1.55 -8.70
CA PRO A 60 -2.55 -2.86 -8.57
C PRO A 60 -3.14 -3.13 -7.19
N ALA A 61 -2.42 -2.76 -6.11
CA ALA A 61 -2.91 -2.92 -4.76
C ALA A 61 -4.19 -2.12 -4.47
N ILE A 62 -4.26 -0.86 -4.94
CA ILE A 62 -5.47 -0.04 -4.82
C ILE A 62 -6.65 -0.69 -5.54
N ASN A 63 -6.45 -1.22 -6.76
CA ASN A 63 -7.50 -1.95 -7.48
C ASN A 63 -7.97 -3.19 -6.71
N LEU A 64 -7.05 -3.94 -6.11
CA LEU A 64 -7.37 -5.09 -5.25
C LEU A 64 -8.18 -4.66 -4.01
N ALA A 65 -7.75 -3.60 -3.32
CA ALA A 65 -8.45 -3.07 -2.16
C ALA A 65 -9.89 -2.63 -2.50
N VAL A 66 -10.06 -1.94 -3.64
CA VAL A 66 -11.39 -1.57 -4.16
C VAL A 66 -12.27 -2.79 -4.33
N LYS A 67 -11.77 -3.86 -4.93
CA LYS A 67 -12.54 -5.11 -5.13
C LYS A 67 -12.80 -5.85 -3.83
N ALA A 68 -11.82 -5.92 -2.94
CA ALA A 68 -11.89 -6.64 -1.69
C ALA A 68 -12.88 -6.03 -0.70
N LEU A 69 -12.95 -4.69 -0.65
CA LEU A 69 -13.64 -3.97 0.42
C LEU A 69 -14.94 -3.28 -0.02
N THR A 70 -15.29 -3.33 -1.31
CA THR A 70 -16.48 -2.67 -1.83
C THR A 70 -17.21 -3.53 -2.87
N LYS A 71 -18.46 -3.18 -3.14
CA LYS A 71 -19.28 -3.78 -4.19
C LYS A 71 -19.49 -2.77 -5.32
N GLU A 72 -19.97 -3.24 -6.46
CA GLU A 72 -20.37 -2.38 -7.56
C GLU A 72 -21.42 -1.37 -7.10
N GLY A 73 -21.25 -0.10 -7.49
CA GLY A 73 -22.12 1.01 -7.08
C GLY A 73 -21.78 1.66 -5.74
N ASP A 74 -20.94 1.03 -4.89
CA ASP A 74 -20.50 1.66 -3.64
C ASP A 74 -19.69 2.93 -3.89
N GLY A 75 -19.84 3.93 -3.02
CA GLY A 75 -19.08 5.16 -3.04
C GLY A 75 -17.63 4.94 -2.58
N ILE A 76 -16.68 5.49 -3.33
CA ILE A 76 -15.27 5.59 -2.93
C ILE A 76 -14.86 7.05 -2.94
N LEU A 77 -14.37 7.52 -1.77
CA LEU A 77 -13.99 8.91 -1.56
C LEU A 77 -12.53 9.15 -1.93
N ILE A 78 -12.28 10.27 -2.60
CA ILE A 78 -10.97 10.83 -2.88
C ILE A 78 -10.96 12.34 -2.63
N ASN A 79 -9.76 12.92 -2.49
CA ASN A 79 -9.54 14.37 -2.28
C ASN A 79 -8.77 14.95 -3.46
N ARG A 80 -9.47 15.51 -4.45
CA ARG A 80 -8.84 16.10 -5.64
C ARG A 80 -8.34 17.53 -5.38
N PRO A 81 -7.24 17.95 -6.09
CA PRO A 81 -6.47 17.19 -7.09
C PRO A 81 -5.66 16.08 -6.48
N VAL A 82 -5.67 14.88 -7.09
CA VAL A 82 -4.97 13.69 -6.61
C VAL A 82 -4.46 12.86 -7.80
N TYR A 83 -3.55 11.98 -7.56
CA TYR A 83 -2.97 11.06 -8.53
C TYR A 83 -4.06 10.36 -9.36
N TYR A 84 -4.02 10.56 -10.70
CA TYR A 84 -5.11 10.14 -11.59
C TYR A 84 -5.49 8.64 -11.53
N PRO A 85 -4.57 7.68 -11.25
CA PRO A 85 -4.95 6.28 -11.15
C PRO A 85 -5.96 5.96 -10.05
N PHE A 86 -6.14 6.83 -9.05
CA PHE A 86 -7.21 6.65 -8.07
C PHE A 86 -8.59 6.71 -8.74
N LEU A 87 -8.80 7.68 -9.64
CA LEU A 87 -10.05 7.80 -10.40
C LEU A 87 -10.24 6.59 -11.32
N GLU A 88 -9.17 6.13 -11.95
CA GLU A 88 -9.16 4.95 -12.81
C GLU A 88 -9.56 3.68 -12.04
N ALA A 89 -8.96 3.46 -10.85
CA ALA A 89 -9.27 2.32 -10.01
C ALA A 89 -10.74 2.29 -9.58
N ILE A 90 -11.32 3.45 -9.28
CA ILE A 90 -12.74 3.55 -8.92
C ILE A 90 -13.63 3.20 -10.12
N ARG A 91 -13.42 3.90 -11.26
CA ARG A 91 -14.29 3.78 -12.44
C ARG A 91 -14.20 2.41 -13.10
N LYS A 92 -12.98 1.89 -13.30
CA LYS A 92 -12.75 0.58 -13.95
C LYS A 92 -13.32 -0.59 -13.15
N ASN A 93 -13.52 -0.41 -11.86
CA ASN A 93 -14.13 -1.41 -11.00
C ASN A 93 -15.64 -1.18 -10.78
N GLY A 94 -16.31 -0.27 -11.51
CA GLY A 94 -17.75 -0.03 -11.41
C GLY A 94 -18.20 0.63 -10.09
N ARG A 95 -17.29 1.35 -9.40
CA ARG A 95 -17.60 2.05 -8.15
C ARG A 95 -17.95 3.51 -8.43
N LYS A 96 -18.73 4.12 -7.52
CA LYS A 96 -19.11 5.52 -7.60
C LYS A 96 -17.97 6.40 -7.09
N LEU A 97 -17.50 7.32 -7.92
CA LEU A 97 -16.52 8.33 -7.53
C LEU A 97 -17.19 9.40 -6.65
N VAL A 98 -16.74 9.52 -5.41
CA VAL A 98 -17.12 10.58 -4.48
C VAL A 98 -15.91 11.48 -4.27
N ASN A 99 -16.03 12.76 -4.65
CA ASN A 99 -14.93 13.72 -4.53
C ASN A 99 -15.22 14.73 -3.42
N SER A 100 -14.38 14.77 -2.39
CA SER A 100 -14.29 15.87 -1.45
C SER A 100 -13.06 16.69 -1.82
N PRO A 101 -13.20 17.81 -2.56
CA PRO A 101 -12.07 18.53 -3.11
C PRO A 101 -11.23 19.16 -2.00
N LEU A 102 -9.92 19.21 -2.23
CA LEU A 102 -9.04 20.03 -1.40
C LEU A 102 -9.37 21.51 -1.61
N ILE A 103 -9.24 22.30 -0.55
CA ILE A 103 -9.42 23.75 -0.57
C ILE A 103 -8.05 24.41 -0.67
N LEU A 104 -7.87 25.30 -1.63
CA LEU A 104 -6.65 26.12 -1.73
C LEU A 104 -6.85 27.42 -0.94
N LYS A 105 -6.07 27.60 0.13
CA LYS A 105 -6.02 28.81 0.95
C LYS A 105 -4.59 29.31 1.08
N ASN A 106 -4.33 30.53 0.74
CA ASN A 106 -3.00 31.15 0.87
C ASN A 106 -1.89 30.27 0.28
N ASP A 107 -2.09 29.79 -0.95
CA ASP A 107 -1.20 28.87 -1.66
C ASP A 107 -0.95 27.52 -0.96
N HIS A 108 -1.82 27.16 -0.03
CA HIS A 108 -1.74 25.92 0.73
C HIS A 108 -3.02 25.10 0.59
N TYR A 109 -2.90 23.82 0.26
CA TYR A 109 -4.05 22.93 0.14
C TYR A 109 -4.45 22.36 1.52
N GLU A 110 -5.74 22.35 1.82
CA GLU A 110 -6.32 21.84 3.05
C GLU A 110 -7.42 20.82 2.76
N LEU A 111 -7.66 19.91 3.69
CA LEU A 111 -8.81 19.03 3.69
C LEU A 111 -10.06 19.78 4.18
N ASP A 112 -11.15 19.70 3.43
CA ASP A 112 -12.47 20.14 3.89
C ASP A 112 -13.15 19.01 4.65
N PHE A 113 -12.97 18.98 5.95
CA PHE A 113 -13.51 17.91 6.79
C PHE A 113 -15.04 17.92 6.90
N ASP A 114 -15.65 19.08 6.74
CA ASP A 114 -17.12 19.20 6.81
C ASP A 114 -17.75 18.68 5.51
N ASP A 115 -17.20 19.05 4.35
CA ASP A 115 -17.60 18.47 3.05
C ASP A 115 -17.31 16.96 2.99
N LEU A 116 -16.15 16.54 3.50
CA LEU A 116 -15.75 15.13 3.55
C LEU A 116 -16.79 14.29 4.31
N GLU A 117 -17.16 14.71 5.52
CA GLU A 117 -18.14 13.99 6.32
C GLU A 117 -19.55 14.03 5.73
N ALA A 118 -19.96 15.19 5.21
CA ALA A 118 -21.26 15.34 4.54
C ALA A 118 -21.38 14.37 3.34
N LYS A 119 -20.35 14.27 2.52
CA LYS A 119 -20.31 13.35 1.36
C LYS A 119 -20.26 11.88 1.77
N ILE A 120 -19.52 11.53 2.79
CA ILE A 120 -19.52 10.17 3.33
C ILE A 120 -20.92 9.73 3.69
N LYS A 121 -21.68 10.60 4.39
CA LYS A 121 -23.05 10.29 4.81
C LYS A 121 -24.05 10.26 3.66
N ALA A 122 -23.91 11.15 2.68
CA ALA A 122 -24.85 11.29 1.57
C ALA A 122 -24.66 10.24 0.46
N GLU A 123 -23.46 9.70 0.27
CA GLU A 123 -23.07 9.02 -0.97
C GLU A 123 -22.73 7.52 -0.79
N ASN A 124 -23.19 6.90 0.31
CA ASN A 124 -22.92 5.49 0.63
C ASN A 124 -21.42 5.13 0.48
N VAL A 125 -20.53 5.97 1.00
CA VAL A 125 -19.08 5.73 0.92
C VAL A 125 -18.70 4.55 1.78
N LYS A 126 -17.94 3.61 1.23
CA LYS A 126 -17.42 2.42 1.91
C LYS A 126 -15.90 2.42 2.04
N LEU A 127 -15.23 3.14 1.16
CA LEU A 127 -13.77 3.19 1.09
C LEU A 127 -13.32 4.63 0.83
N ALA A 128 -12.23 5.05 1.47
CA ALA A 128 -11.54 6.29 1.18
C ALA A 128 -10.11 5.98 0.70
N LEU A 129 -9.69 6.61 -0.41
CA LEU A 129 -8.33 6.53 -0.91
C LEU A 129 -7.59 7.80 -0.52
N LEU A 130 -6.73 7.70 0.48
CA LEU A 130 -5.91 8.80 0.99
C LEU A 130 -4.52 8.75 0.35
N CYS A 131 -4.03 9.88 -0.16
CA CYS A 131 -2.65 10.04 -0.63
C CYS A 131 -1.85 10.81 0.43
N SER A 132 -0.78 10.23 0.97
CA SER A 132 -0.02 10.82 2.08
C SER A 132 1.47 10.39 2.04
N PRO A 133 2.39 11.23 1.67
CA PRO A 133 2.28 12.62 1.17
C PRO A 133 1.46 12.74 -0.11
N HIS A 134 0.75 13.86 -0.27
CA HIS A 134 -0.29 14.03 -1.29
C HIS A 134 0.27 14.48 -2.65
N ASN A 135 0.17 13.63 -3.64
CA ASN A 135 0.53 13.90 -5.03
C ASN A 135 -0.73 14.32 -5.83
N PRO A 136 -0.74 15.44 -6.59
CA PRO A 136 0.42 16.24 -6.99
C PRO A 136 0.65 17.51 -6.15
N VAL A 137 -0.13 17.78 -5.12
CA VAL A 137 -0.13 19.07 -4.42
C VAL A 137 1.03 19.25 -3.42
N GLY A 138 1.79 18.18 -3.15
CA GLY A 138 2.98 18.25 -2.31
C GLY A 138 2.70 18.41 -0.81
N ARG A 139 1.46 18.10 -0.33
CA ARG A 139 1.12 18.18 1.09
C ARG A 139 1.65 16.98 1.87
N VAL A 140 2.34 17.27 2.96
CA VAL A 140 2.57 16.33 4.06
C VAL A 140 1.51 16.64 5.11
N TRP A 141 0.56 15.73 5.30
CA TRP A 141 -0.52 15.91 6.26
C TRP A 141 0.00 15.83 7.70
N THR A 142 -0.48 16.71 8.57
CA THR A 142 -0.12 16.65 9.99
C THR A 142 -0.80 15.47 10.67
N LYS A 143 -0.29 15.05 11.83
CA LYS A 143 -0.90 14.01 12.65
C LYS A 143 -2.32 14.35 13.04
N GLU A 144 -2.60 15.63 13.31
CA GLU A 144 -3.93 16.14 13.68
C GLU A 144 -4.90 16.04 12.50
N GLU A 145 -4.46 16.43 11.27
CA GLU A 145 -5.27 16.28 10.06
C GLU A 145 -5.60 14.81 9.79
N LEU A 146 -4.60 13.93 9.87
CA LEU A 146 -4.77 12.50 9.67
C LEU A 146 -5.65 11.87 10.76
N SER A 147 -5.52 12.29 12.02
CA SER A 147 -6.38 11.84 13.13
C SER A 147 -7.84 12.21 12.88
N ARG A 148 -8.11 13.47 12.49
CA ARG A 148 -9.47 13.92 12.17
C ARG A 148 -10.05 13.16 10.98
N TYR A 149 -9.24 12.91 9.96
CA TYR A 149 -9.63 12.10 8.80
C TYR A 149 -10.00 10.66 9.21
N ALA A 150 -9.15 10.03 10.03
CA ALA A 150 -9.38 8.69 10.56
C ALA A 150 -10.68 8.62 11.37
N ASP A 151 -10.89 9.56 12.29
CA ASP A 151 -12.07 9.61 13.15
C ASP A 151 -13.37 9.73 12.34
N ILE A 152 -13.38 10.58 11.31
CA ILE A 152 -14.54 10.73 10.43
C ILE A 152 -14.81 9.41 9.68
N CYS A 153 -13.80 8.79 9.12
CA CYS A 153 -13.96 7.53 8.38
C CYS A 153 -14.43 6.39 9.30
N ILE A 154 -13.79 6.23 10.46
CA ILE A 154 -14.08 5.14 11.40
C ILE A 154 -15.51 5.23 11.94
N ARG A 155 -15.93 6.41 12.42
CA ARG A 155 -17.30 6.58 12.99
C ARG A 155 -18.42 6.42 11.94
N ASN A 156 -18.09 6.56 10.65
CA ASN A 156 -19.03 6.34 9.55
C ASN A 156 -18.85 4.97 8.86
N GLY A 157 -18.01 4.07 9.41
CA GLY A 157 -17.81 2.71 8.88
C GLY A 157 -17.06 2.65 7.55
N VAL A 158 -16.29 3.69 7.20
CA VAL A 158 -15.51 3.79 5.97
C VAL A 158 -14.12 3.22 6.21
N LYS A 159 -13.69 2.26 5.37
CA LYS A 159 -12.31 1.75 5.37
C LYS A 159 -11.38 2.72 4.63
N ILE A 160 -10.08 2.64 4.92
CA ILE A 160 -9.08 3.56 4.35
C ILE A 160 -8.01 2.77 3.62
N VAL A 161 -7.62 3.23 2.43
CA VAL A 161 -6.35 2.87 1.80
C VAL A 161 -5.48 4.10 1.84
N ALA A 162 -4.40 4.05 2.60
CA ALA A 162 -3.39 5.10 2.67
C ALA A 162 -2.26 4.76 1.68
N ASP A 163 -2.20 5.49 0.59
CA ASP A 163 -1.08 5.44 -0.36
C ASP A 163 0.05 6.32 0.17
N GLU A 164 1.04 5.66 0.79
CA GLU A 164 2.20 6.30 1.41
C GLU A 164 3.47 6.10 0.57
N ILE A 165 3.34 5.82 -0.74
CA ILE A 165 4.47 5.56 -1.64
C ILE A 165 5.51 6.70 -1.67
N HIS A 166 5.13 7.90 -1.24
CA HIS A 166 6.00 9.08 -1.16
C HIS A 166 6.47 9.37 0.26
N GLU A 167 6.35 8.44 1.22
CA GLU A 167 6.68 8.62 2.63
C GLU A 167 8.06 9.23 2.88
N ASP A 168 9.06 8.87 2.07
CA ASP A 168 10.44 9.35 2.19
C ASP A 168 10.69 10.73 1.52
N PHE A 169 9.68 11.32 0.87
CA PHE A 169 9.81 12.60 0.17
C PHE A 169 9.25 13.75 0.99
N THR A 170 9.96 14.14 2.02
CA THR A 170 9.62 15.30 2.84
C THR A 170 10.74 16.33 2.77
N TYR A 171 10.37 17.62 2.72
CA TYR A 171 11.35 18.70 2.82
C TYR A 171 11.76 18.93 4.28
N PRO A 172 12.94 19.53 4.53
CA PRO A 172 13.36 19.92 5.88
C PRO A 172 12.27 20.70 6.62
N GLY A 173 11.99 20.29 7.87
CA GLY A 173 10.93 20.86 8.68
C GLY A 173 9.57 20.17 8.56
N PHE A 174 9.43 19.19 7.68
CA PHE A 174 8.23 18.36 7.54
C PHE A 174 8.55 16.90 7.85
N THR A 175 7.65 16.25 8.55
CA THR A 175 7.79 14.82 8.91
C THR A 175 6.55 14.07 8.48
N HIS A 176 6.74 13.00 7.72
CA HIS A 176 5.65 12.08 7.40
C HIS A 176 5.17 11.35 8.65
N THR A 177 3.88 11.23 8.79
CA THR A 177 3.24 10.39 9.82
C THR A 177 2.59 9.21 9.12
N THR A 178 3.09 8.01 9.37
CA THR A 178 2.46 6.77 8.88
C THR A 178 1.06 6.65 9.48
N PHE A 179 0.05 6.48 8.65
CA PHE A 179 -1.37 6.51 9.05
C PHE A 179 -1.68 5.48 10.15
N ALA A 180 -1.07 4.31 10.09
CA ALA A 180 -1.24 3.25 11.10
C ALA A 180 -0.66 3.61 12.49
N THR A 181 0.18 4.64 12.60
CA THR A 181 0.76 5.06 13.89
C THR A 181 -0.08 6.08 14.64
N ILE A 182 -1.16 6.57 14.04
CA ILE A 182 -2.04 7.58 14.64
C ILE A 182 -2.75 7.03 15.87
N SER A 183 -3.39 5.87 15.70
CA SER A 183 -4.05 5.12 16.77
C SER A 183 -4.20 3.65 16.39
N LYS A 184 -4.50 2.80 17.37
CA LYS A 184 -4.78 1.38 17.13
C LYS A 184 -6.00 1.19 16.23
N GLU A 185 -7.02 2.02 16.40
CA GLU A 185 -8.25 2.00 15.61
C GLU A 185 -7.96 2.40 14.15
N ALA A 186 -7.12 3.40 13.91
CA ALA A 186 -6.68 3.79 12.57
C ALA A 186 -5.92 2.65 11.88
N ALA A 187 -4.98 2.00 12.58
CA ALA A 187 -4.26 0.84 12.07
C ALA A 187 -5.20 -0.31 11.70
N GLN A 188 -6.21 -0.59 12.53
CA GLN A 188 -7.19 -1.66 12.31
C GLN A 188 -8.23 -1.32 11.23
N ASN A 189 -8.30 -0.07 10.78
CA ASN A 189 -9.25 0.38 9.77
C ASN A 189 -8.62 0.66 8.40
N ALA A 190 -7.29 0.46 8.27
CA ALA A 190 -6.55 0.89 7.09
C ALA A 190 -5.75 -0.24 6.42
N ILE A 191 -5.52 -0.04 5.12
CA ILE A 191 -4.49 -0.69 4.30
C ILE A 191 -3.43 0.36 4.02
N ILE A 192 -2.18 0.09 4.41
CA ILE A 192 -1.05 0.99 4.17
C ILE A 192 -0.26 0.48 2.95
N CYS A 193 -0.09 1.34 1.96
CA CYS A 193 0.61 1.01 0.72
C CYS A 193 1.92 1.77 0.64
N THR A 194 3.05 1.09 0.73
CA THR A 194 4.39 1.65 0.53
C THR A 194 5.14 0.95 -0.60
N ALA A 195 6.21 1.53 -1.07
CA ALA A 195 7.06 0.88 -2.08
C ALA A 195 8.47 1.50 -2.12
N PRO A 196 9.51 0.71 -2.31
CA PRO A 196 10.88 1.22 -2.50
C PRO A 196 11.06 1.94 -3.84
N SER A 197 10.06 1.86 -4.71
CA SER A 197 10.15 2.27 -6.11
C SER A 197 10.42 3.76 -6.31
N LYS A 198 9.90 4.62 -5.44
CA LYS A 198 10.10 6.06 -5.51
C LYS A 198 11.40 6.45 -4.81
N THR A 199 11.58 6.03 -3.58
CA THR A 199 12.77 6.29 -2.76
C THR A 199 14.06 5.90 -3.47
N PHE A 200 14.11 4.72 -4.07
CA PHE A 200 15.30 4.18 -4.71
C PHE A 200 15.29 4.24 -6.24
N ASN A 201 14.30 4.90 -6.84
CA ASN A 201 14.15 5.06 -8.30
C ASN A 201 14.13 3.73 -9.08
N ILE A 202 13.43 2.73 -8.54
CA ILE A 202 13.37 1.35 -9.07
C ILE A 202 11.96 0.93 -9.49
N ALA A 203 11.14 1.85 -9.98
CA ALA A 203 9.75 1.57 -10.36
C ALA A 203 9.60 0.43 -11.38
N GLY A 204 10.60 0.24 -12.25
CA GLY A 204 10.62 -0.86 -13.22
C GLY A 204 10.73 -2.25 -12.60
N LEU A 205 11.14 -2.38 -11.34
CA LEU A 205 11.22 -3.65 -10.61
C LEU A 205 9.87 -4.09 -10.03
N GLN A 206 8.84 -3.26 -10.10
CA GLN A 206 7.44 -3.57 -9.79
C GLN A 206 7.25 -4.27 -8.45
N THR A 207 7.73 -3.66 -7.38
CA THR A 207 7.58 -4.17 -6.02
C THR A 207 6.92 -3.13 -5.12
N SER A 208 5.92 -3.55 -4.35
CA SER A 208 5.30 -2.75 -3.30
C SER A 208 4.94 -3.58 -2.08
N ASN A 209 4.86 -2.91 -0.93
CA ASN A 209 4.57 -3.47 0.37
C ASN A 209 3.19 -2.99 0.80
N ILE A 210 2.28 -3.93 1.00
CA ILE A 210 0.92 -3.66 1.46
C ILE A 210 0.83 -4.21 2.87
N LEU A 211 0.74 -3.29 3.84
CA LEU A 211 0.75 -3.63 5.26
C LEU A 211 -0.68 -3.51 5.80
N ILE A 212 -1.22 -4.63 6.28
CA ILE A 212 -2.61 -4.74 6.72
C ILE A 212 -2.67 -5.37 8.11
N PRO A 213 -2.68 -4.57 9.18
CA PRO A 213 -2.75 -5.08 10.56
C PRO A 213 -4.03 -5.88 10.86
N ASN A 214 -5.18 -5.43 10.34
CA ASN A 214 -6.46 -6.09 10.57
C ASN A 214 -6.58 -7.43 9.83
N PRO A 215 -6.81 -8.55 10.53
CA PRO A 215 -6.83 -9.88 9.91
C PRO A 215 -8.00 -10.10 8.95
N GLU A 216 -9.16 -9.47 9.19
CA GLU A 216 -10.33 -9.59 8.31
C GLU A 216 -10.11 -8.83 7.00
N ILE A 217 -9.60 -7.60 7.07
CA ILE A 217 -9.25 -6.80 5.90
C ILE A 217 -8.14 -7.51 5.11
N ARG A 218 -7.13 -8.04 5.82
CA ARG A 218 -6.02 -8.76 5.21
C ARG A 218 -6.49 -10.02 4.48
N LYS A 219 -7.41 -10.78 5.11
CA LYS A 219 -8.00 -11.95 4.46
C LYS A 219 -8.79 -11.57 3.20
N ALA A 220 -9.64 -10.57 3.27
CA ALA A 220 -10.42 -10.10 2.11
C ALA A 220 -9.51 -9.63 0.96
N PHE A 221 -8.42 -8.91 1.30
CA PHE A 221 -7.44 -8.48 0.32
C PHE A 221 -6.69 -9.66 -0.32
N GLN A 222 -6.29 -10.64 0.49
CA GLN A 222 -5.62 -11.85 0.00
C GLN A 222 -6.53 -12.69 -0.90
N ASP A 223 -7.81 -12.88 -0.51
CA ASP A 223 -8.78 -13.60 -1.32
C ASP A 223 -9.00 -12.92 -2.70
N ALA A 224 -9.01 -11.58 -2.72
CA ALA A 224 -9.05 -10.82 -3.96
C ALA A 224 -7.77 -11.01 -4.81
N LEU A 225 -6.60 -11.02 -4.19
CA LEU A 225 -5.32 -11.25 -4.87
C LEU A 225 -5.26 -12.65 -5.47
N ASP A 226 -5.64 -13.68 -4.71
CA ASP A 226 -5.67 -15.08 -5.15
C ASP A 226 -6.62 -15.26 -6.36
N SER A 227 -7.73 -14.51 -6.41
CA SER A 227 -8.69 -14.57 -7.53
C SER A 227 -8.12 -14.11 -8.89
N PHE A 228 -7.00 -13.38 -8.86
CA PHE A 228 -6.28 -12.97 -10.08
C PHE A 228 -5.20 -13.97 -10.52
N GLY A 229 -5.08 -15.11 -9.85
CA GLY A 229 -4.02 -16.09 -10.14
C GLY A 229 -2.63 -15.65 -9.66
N TYR A 230 -2.56 -14.63 -8.81
CA TYR A 230 -1.35 -14.24 -8.10
C TYR A 230 -1.21 -15.11 -6.85
N ASP A 231 -1.04 -16.41 -7.06
CA ASP A 231 -0.78 -17.36 -5.98
C ASP A 231 0.68 -17.15 -5.52
N GLN A 232 0.88 -16.35 -4.49
CA GLN A 232 2.17 -16.34 -3.80
C GLN A 232 2.25 -17.62 -2.98
N PRO A 233 3.31 -18.43 -3.14
CA PRO A 233 3.48 -19.63 -2.32
C PRO A 233 3.37 -19.24 -0.84
N ARG A 234 2.36 -19.78 -0.16
CA ARG A 234 2.15 -19.49 1.27
C ARG A 234 3.23 -20.17 2.07
N HIS A 235 3.77 -19.52 3.07
CA HIS A 235 4.78 -20.06 4.00
C HIS A 235 4.46 -21.43 4.60
N HIS A 236 3.27 -21.99 4.37
CA HIS A 236 2.85 -23.29 4.86
C HIS A 236 3.26 -24.47 3.98
N LEU A 237 3.62 -24.28 2.71
CA LEU A 237 4.00 -25.37 1.82
C LEU A 237 5.48 -25.78 1.92
N CYS A 238 6.36 -24.89 2.39
CA CYS A 238 7.78 -25.22 2.58
C CYS A 238 8.09 -26.27 3.67
N ARG A 239 7.12 -26.64 4.52
CA ARG A 239 7.32 -27.73 5.52
C ARG A 239 7.06 -29.14 4.98
N GLN A 240 6.33 -29.29 3.88
CA GLN A 240 6.01 -30.63 3.34
C GLN A 240 6.94 -31.08 2.22
N ASP A 241 7.64 -30.18 1.54
CA ASP A 241 8.37 -30.50 0.31
C ASP A 241 9.83 -30.96 0.52
N ARG A 242 10.29 -31.09 1.79
CA ARG A 242 11.58 -31.79 2.03
C ARG A 242 11.55 -33.29 1.70
N LYS A 243 10.36 -33.87 1.42
CA LYS A 243 10.23 -35.25 1.00
C LYS A 243 10.19 -35.45 -0.52
N SER A 244 9.76 -34.44 -1.30
CA SER A 244 9.67 -34.56 -2.76
C SER A 244 11.00 -34.37 -3.49
N THR A 245 11.92 -33.57 -2.93
CA THR A 245 13.27 -33.42 -3.49
C THR A 245 14.13 -34.69 -3.42
N ARG A 246 13.76 -35.66 -2.61
CA ARG A 246 14.47 -36.99 -2.57
C ARG A 246 13.97 -37.98 -3.63
N LEU A 247 12.79 -37.72 -4.25
CA LEU A 247 12.23 -38.64 -5.24
C LEU A 247 12.65 -38.33 -6.68
N ASN A 248 13.17 -37.11 -6.97
CA ASN A 248 13.64 -36.73 -8.30
C ASN A 248 15.13 -37.08 -8.58
N SER A 249 15.85 -37.63 -7.62
CA SER A 249 17.25 -38.03 -7.83
C SER A 249 17.42 -39.47 -8.28
N SER A 250 16.33 -40.26 -8.44
CA SER A 250 16.39 -41.67 -8.81
C SER A 250 16.12 -41.97 -10.30
N HIS A 251 15.99 -40.99 -11.16
CA HIS A 251 15.90 -41.18 -12.61
C HIS A 251 17.05 -40.46 -13.35
N ARG A 252 18.27 -40.93 -13.06
CA ARG A 252 19.42 -40.79 -13.96
C ARG A 252 20.18 -42.11 -13.94
N THR A 253 19.82 -42.96 -14.82
CA THR A 253 20.70 -43.98 -15.44
C THR A 253 20.45 -43.94 -16.92
#